data_d6c245bf25821de11bd09c4b682b9287
#
_entry.id   d6c245bf25821de11bd09c4b682b9287
#
_cell.length_a   1.000
_cell.length_b   1.000
_cell.length_c   1.000
_cell.angle_alpha   90.00
_cell.angle_beta   90.00
_cell.angle_gamma   90.00
#
_symmetry.space_group_name_H-M   'P 1'
#
loop_
_entity.id
_entity.type
_entity.pdbx_description
1 polymer ?
#
loop_
_entity_poly.entity_id
_entity_poly.type
_entity_poly.pdbx_seq_one_letter_code
_entity_poly.pdbx_strand_id
1 'polypeptide(L)'
;SALSSYNSTVDISQLSSENYVGVWQYGGNNNNVSINQSGGNDNLANVSQGFIYTDGAYNFTTPVYNTENNTASITQVGGDNSNRLFQLGDNNDFTLTQAGDGNTVGGRDLEPNVPVGRNGYFEQDGNNNLFTGLQADGATLKHESFQFGDENEIDLLQGASDEALIQQSGNLNTVTNHQGGGGNTSSVV
;
A
#
# COMPACT_ATOMS: atom_id res chain seq x y z
N SER A 1 -2.13 -15.81 -23.53
CA SER A 1 -2.64 -14.51 -23.96
C SER A 1 -2.07 -13.45 -23.03
N ALA A 2 -1.34 -12.50 -23.57
CA ALA A 2 -0.88 -11.37 -22.77
C ALA A 2 -2.13 -10.52 -22.44
N LEU A 3 -2.41 -10.32 -21.17
CA LEU A 3 -3.37 -9.32 -20.72
C LEU A 3 -2.68 -7.97 -20.90
N SER A 4 -3.19 -7.14 -21.79
CA SER A 4 -2.68 -5.80 -22.03
C SER A 4 -3.47 -4.81 -21.17
N SER A 5 -2.77 -4.00 -20.36
CA SER A 5 -3.37 -2.81 -19.74
C SER A 5 -3.38 -1.68 -20.75
N TYR A 6 -4.50 -0.98 -20.88
CA TYR A 6 -4.63 0.19 -21.73
C TYR A 6 -4.75 1.45 -20.88
N ASN A 7 -4.12 2.55 -21.32
CA ASN A 7 -4.14 3.86 -20.65
C ASN A 7 -3.70 3.85 -19.17
N SER A 8 -2.97 2.83 -18.74
CA SER A 8 -2.40 2.80 -17.41
C SER A 8 -1.09 3.60 -17.38
N THR A 9 -0.86 4.34 -16.30
CA THR A 9 0.31 5.20 -16.17
C THR A 9 1.12 4.85 -14.93
N VAL A 10 2.44 5.00 -15.06
CA VAL A 10 3.38 4.92 -13.94
C VAL A 10 4.29 6.12 -14.02
N ASP A 11 4.27 6.96 -13.00
CA ASP A 11 5.14 8.11 -12.83
C ASP A 11 6.02 7.91 -11.60
N ILE A 12 7.34 7.88 -11.79
CA ILE A 12 8.31 7.62 -10.72
C ILE A 12 9.34 8.74 -10.71
N SER A 13 9.48 9.40 -9.56
CA SER A 13 10.53 10.38 -9.28
C SER A 13 11.36 9.91 -8.10
N GLN A 14 12.66 9.67 -8.32
CA GLN A 14 13.63 9.30 -7.30
C GLN A 14 14.76 10.34 -7.29
N LEU A 15 14.84 11.14 -6.25
CA LEU A 15 15.82 12.24 -6.13
C LEU A 15 16.97 11.95 -5.18
N SER A 16 17.06 10.73 -4.67
CA SER A 16 18.13 10.24 -3.78
C SER A 16 18.61 8.86 -4.21
N SER A 17 19.72 8.39 -3.63
CA SER A 17 20.32 7.09 -4.00
C SER A 17 19.69 5.92 -3.23
N GLU A 18 19.93 4.70 -3.73
CA GLU A 18 19.56 3.43 -3.06
C GLU A 18 18.05 3.25 -2.78
N ASN A 19 17.20 3.95 -3.53
CA ASN A 19 15.76 3.79 -3.47
C ASN A 19 15.29 2.70 -4.43
N TYR A 20 14.25 1.98 -4.03
CA TYR A 20 13.66 0.92 -4.83
C TYR A 20 12.16 1.18 -5.08
N VAL A 21 11.75 1.01 -6.33
CA VAL A 21 10.34 1.03 -6.73
C VAL A 21 10.02 -0.22 -7.54
N GLY A 22 8.96 -0.92 -7.16
CA GLY A 22 8.36 -2.00 -7.95
C GLY A 22 6.90 -1.68 -8.26
N VAL A 23 6.51 -1.70 -9.52
CA VAL A 23 5.13 -1.51 -9.93
C VAL A 23 4.71 -2.63 -10.86
N TRP A 24 3.60 -3.27 -10.53
CA TRP A 24 2.98 -4.32 -11.33
C TRP A 24 1.52 -3.96 -11.60
N GLN A 25 1.18 -3.77 -12.88
CA GLN A 25 -0.19 -3.51 -13.33
C GLN A 25 -0.59 -4.63 -14.29
N TYR A 26 -1.56 -5.44 -13.91
CA TYR A 26 -2.03 -6.59 -14.67
C TYR A 26 -3.52 -6.49 -14.99
N GLY A 27 -3.82 -6.55 -16.28
CA GLY A 27 -5.20 -6.45 -16.76
C GLY A 27 -5.83 -5.07 -16.53
N GLY A 28 -7.00 -4.85 -17.10
CA GLY A 28 -7.77 -3.63 -16.90
C GLY A 28 -7.18 -2.37 -17.52
N ASN A 29 -7.90 -1.28 -17.32
CA ASN A 29 -7.61 0.01 -17.95
C ASN A 29 -7.48 1.12 -16.89
N ASN A 30 -6.78 2.20 -17.26
CA ASN A 30 -6.71 3.44 -16.49
C ASN A 30 -6.17 3.28 -15.05
N ASN A 31 -5.36 2.27 -14.79
CA ASN A 31 -4.69 2.14 -13.50
C ASN A 31 -3.51 3.11 -13.43
N ASN A 32 -3.43 3.91 -12.37
CA ASN A 32 -2.43 4.95 -12.24
C ASN A 32 -1.57 4.75 -10.99
N VAL A 33 -0.25 4.90 -11.14
CA VAL A 33 0.70 4.88 -10.02
C VAL A 33 1.61 6.09 -10.10
N SER A 34 1.69 6.84 -9.03
CA SER A 34 2.63 7.96 -8.87
C SER A 34 3.46 7.74 -7.61
N ILE A 35 4.79 7.72 -7.75
CA ILE A 35 5.71 7.49 -6.63
C ILE A 35 6.79 8.56 -6.64
N ASN A 36 6.93 9.26 -5.51
CA ASN A 36 7.97 10.24 -5.29
C ASN A 36 8.80 9.86 -4.06
N GLN A 37 10.10 9.64 -4.25
CA GLN A 37 11.04 9.31 -3.17
C GLN A 37 12.16 10.37 -3.15
N SER A 38 12.34 11.03 -2.01
CA SER A 38 13.29 12.13 -1.86
C SER A 38 13.83 12.26 -0.44
N GLY A 39 14.95 12.96 -0.29
CA GLY A 39 15.49 13.38 1.01
C GLY A 39 16.35 12.37 1.74
N GLY A 40 16.23 11.08 1.48
CA GLY A 40 17.04 10.03 2.10
C GLY A 40 17.19 8.81 1.19
N ASN A 41 17.87 7.78 1.69
CA ASN A 41 18.18 6.56 0.96
C ASN A 41 17.32 5.40 1.44
N ASP A 42 17.42 4.24 0.77
CA ASP A 42 16.79 2.97 1.15
C ASP A 42 15.27 2.99 1.25
N ASN A 43 14.61 3.92 0.55
CA ASN A 43 13.15 3.93 0.47
C ASN A 43 12.65 2.81 -0.46
N LEU A 44 11.60 2.11 -0.02
CA LEU A 44 10.94 1.04 -0.77
C LEU A 44 9.49 1.41 -1.06
N ALA A 45 9.08 1.37 -2.33
CA ALA A 45 7.67 1.44 -2.70
C ALA A 45 7.32 0.30 -3.67
N ASN A 46 6.45 -0.59 -3.25
CA ASN A 46 5.91 -1.67 -4.06
C ASN A 46 4.40 -1.50 -4.23
N VAL A 47 3.93 -1.46 -5.47
CA VAL A 47 2.51 -1.37 -5.81
C VAL A 47 2.14 -2.48 -6.78
N SER A 48 1.09 -3.22 -6.46
CA SER A 48 0.51 -4.21 -7.35
C SER A 48 -0.99 -3.95 -7.54
N GLN A 49 -1.38 -3.77 -8.80
CA GLN A 49 -2.77 -3.59 -9.19
C GLN A 49 -3.16 -4.77 -10.09
N GLY A 50 -4.13 -5.58 -9.63
CA GLY A 50 -4.66 -6.73 -10.36
C GLY A 50 -3.87 -8.04 -10.24
N PHE A 51 -2.82 -8.09 -9.44
CA PHE A 51 -2.01 -9.30 -9.25
C PHE A 51 -1.55 -9.45 -7.80
N ILE A 52 -1.64 -10.65 -7.26
CA ILE A 52 -1.05 -11.00 -5.97
C ILE A 52 0.30 -11.67 -6.22
N TYR A 53 1.38 -11.02 -5.79
CA TYR A 53 2.72 -11.61 -5.82
C TYR A 53 2.86 -12.66 -4.71
N THR A 54 3.10 -13.90 -5.08
CA THR A 54 3.46 -14.95 -4.12
C THR A 54 4.98 -15.08 -4.10
N ASP A 55 5.59 -14.79 -2.97
CA ASP A 55 7.03 -14.82 -2.80
C ASP A 55 7.65 -16.20 -3.15
N GLY A 56 8.68 -16.18 -3.98
CA GLY A 56 9.62 -17.28 -4.19
C GLY A 56 9.24 -18.38 -5.16
N ALA A 57 8.04 -18.44 -5.69
CA ALA A 57 7.69 -19.32 -6.79
C ALA A 57 6.75 -18.59 -7.75
N TYR A 58 7.22 -18.28 -8.94
CA TYR A 58 6.38 -17.77 -10.04
C TYR A 58 5.32 -18.81 -10.45
N ASN A 59 4.39 -19.11 -9.56
CA ASN A 59 3.32 -20.02 -9.85
C ASN A 59 2.09 -19.19 -10.28
N PHE A 60 2.02 -18.87 -11.57
CA PHE A 60 0.98 -18.10 -12.24
C PHE A 60 -0.43 -18.76 -12.25
N THR A 61 -0.76 -19.50 -11.22
CA THR A 61 -2.09 -20.14 -11.08
C THR A 61 -3.07 -19.29 -10.28
N THR A 62 -2.66 -18.13 -9.76
CA THR A 62 -3.58 -17.20 -9.11
C THR A 62 -4.38 -16.43 -10.18
N PRO A 63 -5.69 -16.23 -9.97
CA PRO A 63 -6.49 -15.48 -10.92
C PRO A 63 -5.94 -14.05 -11.05
N VAL A 64 -5.68 -13.64 -12.28
CA VAL A 64 -5.42 -12.24 -12.62
C VAL A 64 -6.77 -11.54 -12.57
N TYR A 65 -6.96 -10.62 -11.63
CA TYR A 65 -8.15 -9.80 -11.57
C TYR A 65 -8.07 -8.71 -12.64
N ASN A 66 -9.16 -8.51 -13.37
CA ASN A 66 -9.28 -7.36 -14.25
C ASN A 66 -9.62 -6.18 -13.36
N THR A 67 -8.68 -5.25 -13.17
CA THR A 67 -8.82 -4.12 -12.26
C THR A 67 -8.77 -2.83 -13.05
N GLU A 68 -9.75 -1.94 -12.83
CA GLU A 68 -9.86 -0.70 -13.60
C GLU A 68 -9.87 0.53 -12.68
N ASN A 69 -9.28 1.61 -13.18
CA ASN A 69 -9.31 2.94 -12.55
C ASN A 69 -8.74 2.99 -11.13
N ASN A 70 -7.84 2.09 -10.76
CA ASN A 70 -7.19 2.18 -9.46
C ASN A 70 -6.08 3.24 -9.47
N THR A 71 -5.99 3.98 -8.38
CA THR A 71 -4.96 5.02 -8.19
C THR A 71 -4.11 4.71 -6.97
N ALA A 72 -2.80 4.83 -7.12
CA ALA A 72 -1.85 4.81 -6.00
C ALA A 72 -0.92 6.02 -6.08
N SER A 73 -0.93 6.85 -5.05
CA SER A 73 -0.06 8.01 -4.91
C SER A 73 0.78 7.88 -3.64
N ILE A 74 2.09 7.75 -3.79
CA ILE A 74 3.00 7.50 -2.67
C ILE A 74 4.11 8.56 -2.68
N THR A 75 4.25 9.27 -1.56
CA THR A 75 5.32 10.22 -1.32
C THR A 75 6.13 9.78 -0.11
N GLN A 76 7.43 9.56 -0.30
CA GLN A 76 8.37 9.22 0.76
C GLN A 76 9.46 10.31 0.83
N VAL A 77 9.57 10.96 1.99
CA VAL A 77 10.54 12.02 2.26
C VAL A 77 11.34 11.63 3.50
N GLY A 78 12.64 11.42 3.35
CA GLY A 78 13.51 10.85 4.38
C GLY A 78 14.03 9.48 3.96
N GLY A 79 14.62 8.73 4.86
CA GLY A 79 15.25 7.45 4.58
C GLY A 79 14.51 6.25 5.17
N ASP A 80 14.82 5.05 4.69
CA ASP A 80 14.31 3.78 5.23
C ASP A 80 12.77 3.64 5.25
N ASN A 81 12.04 4.45 4.47
CA ASN A 81 10.58 4.34 4.40
C ASN A 81 10.16 3.15 3.53
N SER A 82 9.15 2.41 3.97
CA SER A 82 8.66 1.23 3.26
C SER A 82 7.16 1.27 3.04
N ASN A 83 6.73 1.06 1.80
CA ASN A 83 5.34 0.85 1.45
C ASN A 83 5.18 -0.38 0.57
N ARG A 84 4.15 -1.18 0.88
CA ARG A 84 3.71 -2.29 0.04
C ARG A 84 2.19 -2.29 -0.07
N LEU A 85 1.68 -2.19 -1.28
CA LEU A 85 0.25 -2.04 -1.58
C LEU A 85 -0.23 -3.08 -2.58
N PHE A 86 -1.37 -3.69 -2.29
CA PHE A 86 -2.21 -4.39 -3.27
C PHE A 86 -3.54 -3.68 -3.46
N GLN A 87 -3.95 -3.50 -4.71
CA GLN A 87 -5.30 -3.06 -5.06
C GLN A 87 -5.93 -4.08 -6.01
N LEU A 88 -7.03 -4.66 -5.58
CA LEU A 88 -7.85 -5.62 -6.32
C LEU A 88 -9.27 -5.07 -6.45
N GLY A 89 -9.91 -5.27 -7.62
CA GLY A 89 -11.20 -4.65 -7.95
C GLY A 89 -11.03 -3.27 -8.59
N ASP A 90 -12.08 -2.46 -8.61
CA ASP A 90 -12.15 -1.25 -9.42
C ASP A 90 -12.25 0.02 -8.58
N ASN A 91 -11.70 1.12 -9.12
CA ASN A 91 -11.81 2.47 -8.55
C ASN A 91 -11.27 2.62 -7.12
N ASN A 92 -10.32 1.80 -6.70
CA ASN A 92 -9.69 1.97 -5.39
C ASN A 92 -8.66 3.11 -5.44
N ASP A 93 -8.64 3.93 -4.40
CA ASP A 93 -7.71 5.05 -4.27
C ASP A 93 -6.86 4.88 -3.01
N PHE A 94 -5.55 4.99 -3.18
CA PHE A 94 -4.57 4.93 -2.10
C PHE A 94 -3.64 6.13 -2.17
N THR A 95 -3.69 6.99 -1.16
CA THR A 95 -2.80 8.14 -1.02
C THR A 95 -2.01 8.03 0.28
N LEU A 96 -0.69 8.02 0.20
CA LEU A 96 0.22 7.90 1.34
C LEU A 96 1.33 8.94 1.28
N THR A 97 1.56 9.62 2.41
CA THR A 97 2.76 10.42 2.65
C THR A 97 3.50 9.87 3.87
N GLN A 98 4.76 9.51 3.68
CA GLN A 98 5.69 9.12 4.74
C GLN A 98 6.76 10.22 4.85
N ALA A 99 6.79 10.91 5.99
CA ALA A 99 7.74 12.00 6.26
C ALA A 99 8.65 11.60 7.43
N GLY A 100 9.97 11.82 7.30
CA GLY A 100 10.97 11.34 8.25
C GLY A 100 11.47 9.95 7.89
N ASP A 101 12.07 9.27 8.85
CA ASP A 101 12.79 8.02 8.60
C ASP A 101 12.05 6.80 9.19
N GLY A 102 12.15 5.66 8.50
CA GLY A 102 11.74 4.36 9.01
C GLY A 102 10.23 4.11 9.06
N ASN A 103 9.41 4.90 8.35
CA ASN A 103 7.97 4.68 8.32
C ASN A 103 7.62 3.42 7.52
N THR A 104 6.59 2.68 7.96
CA THR A 104 6.20 1.43 7.31
C THR A 104 4.69 1.35 7.10
N VAL A 105 4.28 0.99 5.88
CA VAL A 105 2.94 0.52 5.53
C VAL A 105 3.05 -0.85 4.89
N GLY A 106 2.35 -1.85 5.46
CA GLY A 106 2.49 -3.23 5.04
C GLY A 106 3.89 -3.76 5.35
N GLY A 107 4.10 -4.47 6.40
CA GLY A 107 5.34 -4.85 7.05
C GLY A 107 6.57 -5.14 6.19
N ARG A 108 7.72 -4.84 6.75
CA ARG A 108 9.05 -5.02 6.13
C ARG A 108 9.50 -6.49 6.14
N ASP A 109 8.96 -7.32 7.04
CA ASP A 109 9.44 -8.66 7.28
C ASP A 109 8.53 -9.75 6.74
N LEU A 110 9.14 -10.64 5.96
CA LEU A 110 8.59 -11.94 5.62
C LEU A 110 8.57 -12.79 6.90
N GLU A 111 7.49 -12.75 7.64
CA GLU A 111 7.29 -13.69 8.74
C GLU A 111 7.26 -15.12 8.17
N PRO A 112 8.12 -16.03 8.65
CA PRO A 112 8.29 -17.35 8.03
C PRO A 112 7.09 -18.29 8.16
N ASN A 113 6.01 -17.88 8.85
CA ASN A 113 4.86 -18.74 9.15
C ASN A 113 3.51 -18.20 8.64
N VAL A 114 3.49 -17.12 7.86
CA VAL A 114 2.25 -16.60 7.27
C VAL A 114 2.11 -17.18 5.85
N PRO A 115 0.91 -17.57 5.41
CA PRO A 115 0.71 -18.14 4.09
C PRO A 115 1.29 -17.24 2.99
N VAL A 116 2.12 -17.82 2.16
CA VAL A 116 2.77 -17.18 1.02
C VAL A 116 1.70 -16.51 0.15
N GLY A 117 1.71 -15.18 0.04
CA GLY A 117 0.81 -14.46 -0.87
C GLY A 117 0.21 -13.16 -0.33
N ARG A 118 0.15 -12.97 0.99
CA ARG A 118 -0.41 -11.75 1.61
C ARG A 118 0.51 -11.09 2.64
N ASN A 119 1.75 -11.55 2.73
CA ASN A 119 2.66 -11.10 3.77
C ASN A 119 3.23 -9.73 3.48
N GLY A 120 3.02 -8.81 4.39
CA GLY A 120 3.66 -7.53 4.38
C GLY A 120 3.05 -6.50 3.43
N TYR A 121 1.81 -6.65 2.99
CA TYR A 121 1.11 -5.68 2.16
C TYR A 121 -0.14 -5.14 2.86
N PHE A 122 -0.41 -3.84 2.64
CA PHE A 122 -1.75 -3.32 2.83
C PHE A 122 -2.60 -3.71 1.62
N GLU A 123 -3.79 -4.24 1.83
CA GLU A 123 -4.65 -4.75 0.77
C GLU A 123 -5.97 -3.97 0.70
N GLN A 124 -6.31 -3.48 -0.49
CA GLN A 124 -7.66 -3.02 -0.85
C GLN A 124 -8.25 -4.05 -1.83
N ASP A 125 -9.27 -4.78 -1.41
CA ASP A 125 -9.96 -5.80 -2.22
C ASP A 125 -11.45 -5.50 -2.26
N GLY A 126 -11.95 -5.16 -3.43
CA GLY A 126 -13.30 -4.67 -3.69
C GLY A 126 -13.28 -3.38 -4.48
N ASN A 127 -14.37 -2.61 -4.44
CA ASN A 127 -14.51 -1.46 -5.30
C ASN A 127 -14.67 -0.16 -4.51
N ASN A 128 -14.16 0.95 -5.06
CA ASN A 128 -14.31 2.29 -4.51
C ASN A 128 -13.76 2.45 -3.06
N ASN A 129 -12.77 1.66 -2.66
CA ASN A 129 -12.15 1.82 -1.35
C ASN A 129 -11.16 2.99 -1.37
N LEU A 130 -11.17 3.81 -0.32
CA LEU A 130 -10.31 4.98 -0.13
C LEU A 130 -9.38 4.79 1.06
N PHE A 131 -8.10 5.02 0.85
CA PHE A 131 -7.10 5.15 1.92
C PHE A 131 -6.36 6.48 1.80
N THR A 132 -6.33 7.23 2.88
CA THR A 132 -5.50 8.42 3.02
C THR A 132 -4.63 8.27 4.27
N GLY A 133 -3.32 8.36 4.10
CA GLY A 133 -2.34 8.16 5.19
C GLY A 133 -1.27 9.23 5.25
N LEU A 134 -0.99 9.70 6.46
CA LEU A 134 0.18 10.51 6.79
C LEU A 134 0.92 9.89 7.96
N GLN A 135 2.18 9.56 7.78
CA GLN A 135 3.07 8.99 8.79
C GLN A 135 4.30 9.87 9.01
N ALA A 136 4.77 9.95 10.26
CA ALA A 136 5.98 10.65 10.65
C ALA A 136 6.90 9.74 11.46
N ASP A 137 8.20 9.84 11.22
CA ASP A 137 9.33 9.25 11.96
C ASP A 137 9.09 7.89 12.65
N GLY A 138 9.22 6.81 11.91
CA GLY A 138 9.12 5.44 12.44
C GLY A 138 7.71 4.95 12.72
N ALA A 139 6.69 5.62 12.19
CA ALA A 139 5.31 5.17 12.31
C ALA A 139 5.05 3.89 11.49
N THR A 140 4.19 3.02 12.01
CA THR A 140 3.89 1.73 11.38
C THR A 140 2.39 1.50 11.24
N LEU A 141 1.93 1.24 10.02
CA LEU A 141 0.67 0.56 9.77
C LEU A 141 0.96 -0.93 9.56
N LYS A 142 0.41 -1.76 10.45
CA LYS A 142 0.72 -3.20 10.47
C LYS A 142 0.31 -3.92 9.19
N HIS A 143 1.05 -4.95 8.86
CA HIS A 143 0.87 -5.77 7.66
C HIS A 143 -0.47 -6.56 7.61
N GLU A 144 -1.16 -6.73 8.73
CA GLU A 144 -2.50 -7.31 8.78
C GLU A 144 -3.61 -6.29 8.49
N SER A 145 -3.26 -5.03 8.18
CA SER A 145 -4.25 -4.01 7.86
C SER A 145 -4.79 -4.19 6.44
N PHE A 146 -6.12 -4.07 6.31
CA PHE A 146 -6.79 -4.23 5.02
C PHE A 146 -8.15 -3.52 4.94
N GLN A 147 -8.63 -3.34 3.71
CA GLN A 147 -10.00 -2.95 3.38
C GLN A 147 -10.59 -4.00 2.45
N PHE A 148 -11.59 -4.75 2.91
CA PHE A 148 -12.29 -5.76 2.13
C PHE A 148 -13.76 -5.39 1.96
N GLY A 149 -14.25 -5.43 0.72
CA GLY A 149 -15.58 -5.02 0.33
C GLY A 149 -15.60 -3.67 -0.36
N ASP A 150 -16.75 -3.04 -0.47
CA ASP A 150 -16.92 -1.87 -1.30
C ASP A 150 -17.11 -0.58 -0.48
N GLU A 151 -16.62 0.53 -1.01
CA GLU A 151 -16.84 1.88 -0.47
C GLU A 151 -16.36 2.05 1.00
N ASN A 152 -15.27 1.37 1.38
CA ASN A 152 -14.65 1.55 2.68
C ASN A 152 -13.66 2.72 2.66
N GLU A 153 -13.55 3.44 3.77
CA GLU A 153 -12.67 4.61 3.91
C GLU A 153 -11.77 4.48 5.14
N ILE A 154 -10.48 4.76 4.97
CA ILE A 154 -9.51 4.93 6.06
C ILE A 154 -8.85 6.29 5.94
N ASP A 155 -8.90 7.07 7.03
CA ASP A 155 -8.10 8.28 7.24
C ASP A 155 -7.14 8.03 8.41
N LEU A 156 -5.84 7.96 8.11
CA LEU A 156 -4.77 7.63 9.05
C LEU A 156 -3.81 8.79 9.23
N LEU A 157 -3.65 9.22 10.47
CA LEU A 157 -2.58 10.14 10.89
C LEU A 157 -1.78 9.50 12.02
N GLN A 158 -0.48 9.28 11.81
CA GLN A 158 0.42 8.74 12.81
C GLN A 158 1.59 9.69 13.06
N GLY A 159 1.82 9.99 14.34
CA GLY A 159 3.00 10.68 14.84
C GLY A 159 4.21 9.74 14.92
N ALA A 160 5.29 10.22 15.53
CA ALA A 160 6.54 9.47 15.62
C ALA A 160 6.38 8.16 16.41
N SER A 161 6.86 7.05 15.84
CA SER A 161 6.83 5.72 16.46
C SER A 161 5.43 5.21 16.86
N ASP A 162 4.39 5.72 16.24
CA ASP A 162 3.03 5.23 16.44
C ASP A 162 2.77 3.96 15.63
N GLU A 163 1.93 3.08 16.16
CA GLU A 163 1.57 1.81 15.54
C GLU A 163 0.06 1.67 15.40
N ALA A 164 -0.42 1.27 14.22
CA ALA A 164 -1.83 0.99 13.98
C ALA A 164 -2.04 -0.38 13.33
N LEU A 165 -3.16 -1.02 13.70
CA LEU A 165 -3.76 -2.13 12.98
C LEU A 165 -5.17 -1.71 12.59
N ILE A 166 -5.50 -1.73 11.30
CA ILE A 166 -6.82 -1.35 10.80
C ILE A 166 -7.34 -2.45 9.88
N GLN A 167 -8.45 -3.04 10.24
CA GLN A 167 -9.12 -4.08 9.46
C GLN A 167 -10.58 -3.68 9.21
N GLN A 168 -10.93 -3.46 7.96
CA GLN A 168 -12.30 -3.19 7.55
C GLN A 168 -12.81 -4.36 6.69
N SER A 169 -13.98 -4.89 7.04
CA SER A 169 -14.65 -5.95 6.28
C SER A 169 -16.13 -5.61 6.12
N GLY A 170 -16.65 -5.74 4.92
CA GLY A 170 -18.00 -5.31 4.57
C GLY A 170 -17.95 -4.00 3.77
N ASN A 171 -19.09 -3.31 3.70
CA ASN A 171 -19.23 -2.16 2.82
C ASN A 171 -19.53 -0.89 3.63
N LEU A 172 -19.12 0.27 3.10
CA LEU A 172 -19.44 1.60 3.65
C LEU A 172 -18.87 1.82 5.07
N ASN A 173 -17.77 1.15 5.42
CA ASN A 173 -17.11 1.38 6.71
C ASN A 173 -16.19 2.59 6.63
N THR A 174 -16.18 3.42 7.67
CA THR A 174 -15.25 4.55 7.79
C THR A 174 -14.44 4.41 9.07
N VAL A 175 -13.12 4.50 8.96
CA VAL A 175 -12.18 4.55 10.08
C VAL A 175 -11.38 5.85 10.01
N THR A 176 -11.41 6.62 11.07
CA THR A 176 -10.51 7.75 11.30
C THR A 176 -9.61 7.39 12.48
N ASN A 177 -8.32 7.26 12.24
CA ASN A 177 -7.34 6.92 13.27
C ASN A 177 -6.23 7.97 13.32
N HIS A 178 -6.35 8.89 14.26
CA HIS A 178 -5.38 9.96 14.47
C HIS A 178 -4.61 9.73 15.78
N GLN A 179 -3.34 9.40 15.65
CA GLN A 179 -2.41 9.23 16.76
C GLN A 179 -1.43 10.41 16.79
N GLY A 180 -1.38 11.13 17.89
CA GLY A 180 -0.50 12.27 18.09
C GLY A 180 0.45 12.04 19.28
N GLY A 181 1.67 12.53 19.19
CA GLY A 181 2.71 12.27 20.16
C GLY A 181 3.65 11.19 19.65
N GLY A 182 4.00 10.22 20.45
CA GLY A 182 4.89 9.14 20.02
C GLY A 182 4.67 7.87 20.83
N GLY A 183 4.83 6.71 20.17
CA GLY A 183 4.73 5.41 20.80
C GLY A 183 3.32 4.95 21.15
N ASN A 184 2.29 5.48 20.47
CA ASN A 184 0.92 5.04 20.67
C ASN A 184 0.63 3.78 19.85
N THR A 185 -0.24 2.92 20.38
CA THR A 185 -0.73 1.74 19.65
C THR A 185 -2.25 1.77 19.56
N SER A 186 -2.80 1.53 18.38
CA SER A 186 -4.23 1.43 18.16
C SER A 186 -4.58 0.17 17.38
N SER A 187 -5.79 -0.31 17.58
CA SER A 187 -6.37 -1.42 16.80
C SER A 187 -7.84 -1.14 16.52
N VAL A 188 -8.21 -1.20 15.26
CA VAL A 188 -9.59 -1.05 14.78
C VAL A 188 -9.91 -2.27 13.91
N VAL A 189 -10.99 -2.98 14.26
CA VAL A 189 -11.44 -4.19 13.56
C VAL A 189 -12.93 -4.10 13.24
#